data_6286190325ea5ae1c5ada066d01240c7
#
_entry.id   6286190325ea5ae1c5ada066d01240c7
#
_cell.length_a   1.000
_cell.length_b   1.000
_cell.length_c   1.000
_cell.angle_alpha   90.00
_cell.angle_beta   90.00
_cell.angle_gamma   90.00
#
_symmetry.space_group_name_H-M   'P 1'
#
loop_
_entity.id
_entity.type
_entity.pdbx_description
1 polymer ?
#
loop_
_entity_poly.entity_id
_entity_poly.type
_entity_poly.pdbx_seq_one_letter_code
_entity_poly.pdbx_strand_id
1 'polypeptide(L)'
;MHTLGEIAKIINADLFGDEAIKISSIASPASANSNQLTYVVSQKYKQDLVATQAGVVILNHDLVKDCPTNALVVDNVYLAFAKITHYFKQQVLPVNGVHSSAKTNQAILAQNCTIGKDVVIGRNATIGPNTVIEDNVTIGDNAYLHSNVTILQGCSIGNNVVISPGAVIGSEGFGNARDNQNKWHAIAHLGNVVIGDNVTIGANTTIDRGTLEDTQIHDGVRLDNLIHIAHNVIIGQDTAVAANTGIAGSTTLGKRCMIGGMVGIVGHLNICDDVIVNAKSTIDKDIKTPGMYTGIMPLMPHKQWQNVGLWLVKLDKIIKYLNVKLKNLKD
;
A
#
# COMPACT_ATOMS: atom_id res chain seq x y z
N MET A 1 -15.02 -15.19 -14.20
CA MET A 1 -14.81 -14.44 -15.46
C MET A 1 -16.12 -13.79 -15.82
N HIS A 2 -16.09 -12.53 -16.18
CA HIS A 2 -17.26 -11.70 -16.47
C HIS A 2 -17.15 -11.17 -17.90
N THR A 3 -18.27 -11.06 -18.60
CA THR A 3 -18.27 -10.47 -19.92
C THR A 3 -18.12 -8.95 -19.86
N LEU A 4 -17.56 -8.34 -20.87
CA LEU A 4 -17.41 -6.89 -20.95
C LEU A 4 -18.75 -6.17 -20.90
N GLY A 5 -19.80 -6.76 -21.50
CA GLY A 5 -21.17 -6.24 -21.44
C GLY A 5 -21.77 -6.25 -20.02
N GLU A 6 -21.45 -7.28 -19.19
CA GLU A 6 -21.84 -7.30 -17.78
C GLU A 6 -21.15 -6.19 -16.98
N ILE A 7 -19.82 -6.02 -17.18
CA ILE A 7 -19.03 -4.99 -16.53
C ILE A 7 -19.54 -3.59 -16.90
N ALA A 8 -19.81 -3.33 -18.17
CA ALA A 8 -20.35 -2.07 -18.67
C ALA A 8 -21.64 -1.68 -17.94
N LYS A 9 -22.58 -2.63 -17.75
CA LYS A 9 -23.84 -2.42 -17.03
C LYS A 9 -23.62 -2.06 -15.55
N ILE A 10 -22.66 -2.72 -14.86
CA ILE A 10 -22.35 -2.49 -13.45
C ILE A 10 -21.91 -1.05 -13.19
N ILE A 11 -21.03 -0.53 -14.06
CA ILE A 11 -20.48 0.81 -13.90
C ILE A 11 -21.23 1.88 -14.71
N ASN A 12 -22.29 1.49 -15.43
CA ASN A 12 -23.07 2.34 -16.34
C ASN A 12 -22.18 3.08 -17.34
N ALA A 13 -21.38 2.30 -18.08
CA ALA A 13 -20.44 2.78 -19.09
C ALA A 13 -20.97 2.60 -20.51
N ASP A 14 -20.61 3.54 -21.39
CA ASP A 14 -20.72 3.36 -22.82
C ASP A 14 -19.61 2.41 -23.29
N LEU A 15 -19.98 1.31 -23.97
CA LEU A 15 -19.05 0.28 -24.40
C LEU A 15 -18.64 0.51 -25.86
N PHE A 16 -17.32 0.57 -26.08
CA PHE A 16 -16.70 0.59 -27.40
C PHE A 16 -15.87 -0.69 -27.57
N GLY A 17 -16.33 -1.62 -28.38
CA GLY A 17 -15.67 -2.90 -28.63
C GLY A 17 -16.62 -4.10 -28.55
N ASP A 18 -16.05 -5.28 -28.30
CA ASP A 18 -16.78 -6.55 -28.26
C ASP A 18 -17.30 -6.87 -26.84
N GLU A 19 -18.63 -6.83 -26.66
CA GLU A 19 -19.29 -7.10 -25.38
C GLU A 19 -19.11 -8.55 -24.86
N ALA A 20 -18.74 -9.50 -25.73
CA ALA A 20 -18.60 -10.92 -25.39
C ALA A 20 -17.23 -11.26 -24.76
N ILE A 21 -16.25 -10.36 -24.82
CA ILE A 21 -14.92 -10.59 -24.26
C ILE A 21 -15.03 -10.85 -22.73
N LYS A 22 -14.28 -11.86 -22.28
CA LYS A 22 -14.24 -12.29 -20.89
C LYS A 22 -13.06 -11.67 -20.16
N ILE A 23 -13.34 -10.95 -19.09
CA ILE A 23 -12.36 -10.34 -18.19
C ILE A 23 -12.25 -11.17 -16.92
N SER A 24 -11.02 -11.49 -16.53
CA SER A 24 -10.71 -12.34 -15.38
C SER A 24 -10.36 -11.54 -14.10
N SER A 25 -9.76 -10.37 -14.25
CA SER A 25 -9.27 -9.54 -13.12
C SER A 25 -8.98 -8.10 -13.54
N ILE A 26 -8.54 -7.31 -12.61
CA ILE A 26 -8.09 -5.92 -12.81
C ILE A 26 -6.58 -5.88 -12.58
N ALA A 27 -5.87 -5.09 -13.37
CA ALA A 27 -4.44 -4.85 -13.20
C ALA A 27 -4.09 -3.39 -13.55
N SER A 28 -2.88 -2.94 -13.20
CA SER A 28 -2.41 -1.60 -13.57
C SER A 28 -2.20 -1.50 -15.10
N PRO A 29 -2.22 -0.30 -15.68
CA PRO A 29 -2.01 -0.14 -17.13
C PRO A 29 -0.72 -0.76 -17.64
N ALA A 30 0.34 -0.75 -16.80
CA ALA A 30 1.66 -1.28 -17.15
C ALA A 30 1.76 -2.80 -17.09
N SER A 31 0.97 -3.45 -16.20
CA SER A 31 1.04 -4.91 -15.96
C SER A 31 -0.11 -5.69 -16.57
N ALA A 32 -1.16 -5.03 -17.04
CA ALA A 32 -2.36 -5.67 -17.58
C ALA A 32 -2.10 -6.45 -18.87
N ASN A 33 -2.77 -7.60 -19.01
CA ASN A 33 -2.80 -8.41 -20.22
C ASN A 33 -4.19 -8.42 -20.87
N SER A 34 -4.32 -9.10 -22.01
CA SER A 34 -5.54 -9.12 -22.83
C SER A 34 -6.81 -9.66 -22.15
N ASN A 35 -6.68 -10.36 -21.03
CA ASN A 35 -7.81 -10.87 -20.24
C ASN A 35 -8.11 -10.02 -18.99
N GLN A 36 -7.49 -8.86 -18.88
CA GLN A 36 -7.60 -7.99 -17.71
C GLN A 36 -8.16 -6.62 -18.08
N LEU A 37 -8.81 -6.02 -17.11
CA LEU A 37 -9.32 -4.65 -17.13
C LEU A 37 -8.28 -3.73 -16.49
N THR A 38 -8.15 -2.52 -17.04
CA THR A 38 -7.39 -1.43 -16.41
C THR A 38 -8.17 -0.13 -16.45
N TYR A 39 -7.62 0.94 -15.92
CA TYR A 39 -8.25 2.26 -15.94
C TYR A 39 -7.22 3.38 -16.13
N VAL A 40 -7.65 4.47 -16.78
CA VAL A 40 -6.81 5.67 -17.00
C VAL A 40 -7.66 6.91 -16.71
N VAL A 41 -7.30 7.63 -15.64
CA VAL A 41 -8.11 8.72 -15.09
C VAL A 41 -7.95 10.06 -15.79
N SER A 42 -6.85 10.32 -16.50
CA SER A 42 -6.58 11.62 -17.11
C SER A 42 -5.52 11.58 -18.21
N GLN A 43 -5.42 12.65 -18.99
CA GLN A 43 -4.42 12.88 -20.04
C GLN A 43 -2.96 12.75 -19.55
N LYS A 44 -2.70 12.96 -18.27
CA LYS A 44 -1.36 12.78 -17.67
C LYS A 44 -0.83 11.35 -17.89
N TYR A 45 -1.73 10.37 -17.94
CA TYR A 45 -1.41 8.94 -18.09
C TYR A 45 -1.63 8.42 -19.51
N LYS A 46 -1.65 9.32 -20.51
CA LYS A 46 -1.86 8.95 -21.92
C LYS A 46 -0.79 7.98 -22.45
N GLN A 47 0.45 8.10 -21.99
CA GLN A 47 1.52 7.19 -22.39
C GLN A 47 1.26 5.77 -21.91
N ASP A 48 0.75 5.63 -20.68
CA ASP A 48 0.38 4.33 -20.12
C ASP A 48 -0.83 3.73 -20.87
N LEU A 49 -1.79 4.57 -21.28
CA LEU A 49 -2.93 4.15 -22.10
C LEU A 49 -2.49 3.57 -23.43
N VAL A 50 -1.61 4.26 -24.16
CA VAL A 50 -1.14 3.82 -25.48
C VAL A 50 -0.27 2.56 -25.40
N ALA A 51 0.45 2.38 -24.30
CA ALA A 51 1.37 1.25 -24.08
C ALA A 51 0.68 0.00 -23.51
N THR A 52 -0.53 0.12 -22.97
CA THR A 52 -1.18 -0.99 -22.25
C THR A 52 -1.50 -2.17 -23.17
N GLN A 53 -1.39 -3.39 -22.63
CA GLN A 53 -1.81 -4.64 -23.23
C GLN A 53 -3.15 -5.16 -22.65
N ALA A 54 -3.86 -4.32 -21.90
CA ALA A 54 -5.15 -4.67 -21.29
C ALA A 54 -6.19 -5.04 -22.35
N GLY A 55 -7.09 -5.96 -22.02
CA GLY A 55 -8.22 -6.31 -22.86
C GLY A 55 -9.27 -5.21 -22.95
N VAL A 56 -9.36 -4.36 -21.91
CA VAL A 56 -10.29 -3.23 -21.84
C VAL A 56 -9.76 -2.15 -20.88
N VAL A 57 -10.07 -0.89 -21.19
CA VAL A 57 -9.70 0.27 -20.37
C VAL A 57 -10.95 1.05 -19.94
N ILE A 58 -11.09 1.34 -18.65
CA ILE A 58 -12.05 2.35 -18.15
C ILE A 58 -11.40 3.72 -18.31
N LEU A 59 -12.05 4.63 -19.03
CA LEU A 59 -11.52 5.95 -19.34
C LEU A 59 -12.65 6.98 -19.55
N ASN A 60 -12.31 8.25 -19.64
CA ASN A 60 -13.25 9.30 -19.98
C ASN A 60 -13.33 9.52 -21.51
N HIS A 61 -14.32 10.30 -21.96
CA HIS A 61 -14.58 10.59 -23.38
C HIS A 61 -13.36 11.16 -24.13
N ASP A 62 -12.53 11.97 -23.45
CA ASP A 62 -11.39 12.66 -24.07
C ASP A 62 -10.26 11.72 -24.51
N LEU A 63 -10.22 10.52 -23.91
CA LEU A 63 -9.16 9.52 -24.15
C LEU A 63 -9.57 8.40 -25.12
N VAL A 64 -10.83 8.33 -25.53
CA VAL A 64 -11.35 7.23 -26.39
C VAL A 64 -10.56 7.06 -27.68
N LYS A 65 -10.20 8.19 -28.33
CA LYS A 65 -9.47 8.18 -29.62
C LYS A 65 -8.06 7.60 -29.52
N ASP A 66 -7.49 7.61 -28.33
CA ASP A 66 -6.14 7.14 -28.07
C ASP A 66 -6.11 5.72 -27.48
N CYS A 67 -7.29 5.12 -27.24
CA CYS A 67 -7.39 3.79 -26.65
C CYS A 67 -7.07 2.69 -27.70
N PRO A 68 -6.06 1.84 -27.44
CA PRO A 68 -5.64 0.81 -28.42
C PRO A 68 -6.51 -0.45 -28.40
N THR A 69 -7.45 -0.56 -27.45
CA THR A 69 -8.24 -1.77 -27.20
C THR A 69 -9.70 -1.41 -26.90
N ASN A 70 -10.48 -2.35 -26.36
CA ASN A 70 -11.87 -2.06 -25.95
C ASN A 70 -11.90 -0.99 -24.85
N ALA A 71 -12.93 -0.14 -24.88
CA ALA A 71 -13.07 0.94 -23.92
C ALA A 71 -14.43 0.90 -23.21
N LEU A 72 -14.42 1.17 -21.92
CA LEU A 72 -15.58 1.48 -21.10
C LEU A 72 -15.52 2.96 -20.73
N VAL A 73 -16.38 3.74 -21.36
CA VAL A 73 -16.36 5.20 -21.26
C VAL A 73 -17.32 5.67 -20.18
N VAL A 74 -16.82 6.48 -19.26
CA VAL A 74 -17.58 6.99 -18.11
C VAL A 74 -17.15 8.42 -17.79
N ASP A 75 -18.03 9.20 -17.15
CA ASP A 75 -17.72 10.56 -16.68
C ASP A 75 -16.75 10.56 -15.51
N ASN A 76 -16.92 9.62 -14.55
CA ASN A 76 -16.07 9.51 -13.37
C ASN A 76 -15.37 8.14 -13.33
N VAL A 77 -14.18 8.11 -13.92
CA VAL A 77 -13.36 6.90 -14.05
C VAL A 77 -12.99 6.31 -12.69
N TYR A 78 -12.67 7.16 -11.72
CA TYR A 78 -12.23 6.70 -10.40
C TYR A 78 -13.38 6.08 -9.59
N LEU A 79 -14.59 6.63 -9.72
CA LEU A 79 -15.80 6.02 -9.14
C LEU A 79 -16.17 4.70 -9.82
N ALA A 80 -16.07 4.63 -11.14
CA ALA A 80 -16.29 3.38 -11.88
C ALA A 80 -15.29 2.30 -11.45
N PHE A 81 -14.02 2.66 -11.30
CA PHE A 81 -12.99 1.77 -10.76
C PHE A 81 -13.35 1.30 -9.35
N ALA A 82 -13.75 2.19 -8.44
CA ALA A 82 -14.16 1.80 -7.09
C ALA A 82 -15.29 0.75 -7.11
N LYS A 83 -16.32 0.94 -7.91
CA LYS A 83 -17.42 -0.02 -8.04
C LYS A 83 -16.95 -1.38 -8.55
N ILE A 84 -16.12 -1.38 -9.59
CA ILE A 84 -15.71 -2.63 -10.22
C ILE A 84 -14.71 -3.42 -9.37
N THR A 85 -13.90 -2.79 -8.53
CA THR A 85 -12.99 -3.52 -7.62
C THR A 85 -13.75 -4.44 -6.68
N HIS A 86 -14.90 -4.02 -6.15
CA HIS A 86 -15.74 -4.87 -5.29
C HIS A 86 -16.30 -6.09 -6.03
N TYR A 87 -16.49 -6.00 -7.34
CA TYR A 87 -16.98 -7.10 -8.15
C TYR A 87 -15.95 -8.21 -8.34
N PHE A 88 -14.66 -7.85 -8.33
CA PHE A 88 -13.55 -8.79 -8.42
C PHE A 88 -13.00 -9.24 -7.06
N LYS A 89 -13.45 -8.60 -5.96
CA LYS A 89 -13.03 -8.99 -4.61
C LYS A 89 -13.55 -10.37 -4.26
N GLN A 90 -12.66 -11.26 -3.82
CA GLN A 90 -13.03 -12.56 -3.31
C GLN A 90 -13.59 -12.45 -1.89
N GLN A 91 -14.62 -13.23 -1.59
CA GLN A 91 -15.11 -13.37 -0.22
C GLN A 91 -14.35 -14.49 0.49
N VAL A 92 -13.78 -14.17 1.63
CA VAL A 92 -13.21 -15.17 2.56
C VAL A 92 -14.32 -15.64 3.51
N LEU A 93 -14.54 -16.94 3.57
CA LEU A 93 -15.52 -17.52 4.51
C LEU A 93 -14.81 -17.84 5.82
N PRO A 94 -15.46 -17.60 6.98
CA PRO A 94 -14.91 -17.98 8.27
C PRO A 94 -14.62 -19.47 8.35
N VAL A 95 -13.43 -19.83 8.85
CA VAL A 95 -13.00 -21.20 9.10
C VAL A 95 -12.84 -21.43 10.60
N ASN A 96 -13.21 -22.60 11.10
CA ASN A 96 -12.96 -23.01 12.48
C ASN A 96 -11.75 -23.94 12.54
N GLY A 97 -10.72 -23.55 13.31
CA GLY A 97 -9.51 -24.34 13.46
C GLY A 97 -8.67 -24.39 12.19
N VAL A 98 -8.14 -25.56 11.85
CA VAL A 98 -7.26 -25.76 10.68
C VAL A 98 -8.06 -26.37 9.53
N HIS A 99 -8.10 -25.70 8.39
CA HIS A 99 -8.78 -26.21 7.20
C HIS A 99 -8.08 -27.46 6.66
N SER A 100 -8.85 -28.41 6.14
CA SER A 100 -8.35 -29.74 5.69
C SER A 100 -7.37 -29.65 4.50
N SER A 101 -7.40 -28.58 3.70
CA SER A 101 -6.46 -28.37 2.60
C SER A 101 -5.16 -27.66 3.02
N ALA A 102 -5.07 -27.16 4.26
CA ALA A 102 -3.87 -26.50 4.75
C ALA A 102 -2.69 -27.49 4.88
N LYS A 103 -1.51 -27.06 4.47
CA LYS A 103 -0.25 -27.82 4.54
C LYS A 103 0.64 -27.19 5.60
N THR A 104 0.79 -27.86 6.76
CA THR A 104 1.51 -27.28 7.90
C THR A 104 2.95 -27.80 8.07
N ASN A 105 3.39 -28.75 7.25
CA ASN A 105 4.78 -29.21 7.11
C ASN A 105 5.57 -29.34 8.45
N GLN A 106 4.95 -29.93 9.48
CA GLN A 106 5.52 -30.07 10.84
C GLN A 106 5.70 -28.74 11.60
N ALA A 107 4.98 -27.68 11.22
CA ALA A 107 4.93 -26.45 12.02
C ALA A 107 4.31 -26.71 13.40
N ILE A 108 4.77 -25.94 14.39
CA ILE A 108 4.21 -25.96 15.75
C ILE A 108 3.03 -25.00 15.78
N LEU A 109 1.82 -25.54 15.97
CA LEU A 109 0.60 -24.75 16.09
C LEU A 109 0.15 -24.72 17.54
N ALA A 110 0.07 -23.51 18.12
CA ALA A 110 -0.50 -23.32 19.45
C ALA A 110 -2.05 -23.49 19.42
N GLN A 111 -2.68 -23.48 20.60
CA GLN A 111 -4.14 -23.58 20.71
C GLN A 111 -4.86 -22.36 20.13
N ASN A 112 -6.10 -22.57 19.69
CA ASN A 112 -7.01 -21.54 19.15
C ASN A 112 -6.48 -20.84 17.88
N CYS A 113 -5.59 -21.47 17.11
CA CYS A 113 -5.22 -20.95 15.79
C CYS A 113 -6.34 -21.23 14.78
N THR A 114 -6.58 -20.26 13.88
CA THR A 114 -7.42 -20.42 12.70
C THR A 114 -6.54 -20.40 11.47
N ILE A 115 -6.57 -21.48 10.68
CA ILE A 115 -5.77 -21.64 9.46
C ILE A 115 -6.72 -21.89 8.29
N GLY A 116 -6.75 -20.97 7.34
CA GLY A 116 -7.65 -20.97 6.19
C GLY A 116 -7.34 -22.03 5.13
N LYS A 117 -8.15 -21.96 4.07
CA LYS A 117 -8.06 -22.86 2.93
C LYS A 117 -6.75 -22.62 2.15
N ASP A 118 -6.14 -23.72 1.69
CA ASP A 118 -4.94 -23.73 0.83
C ASP A 118 -3.73 -22.94 1.41
N VAL A 119 -3.70 -22.74 2.72
CA VAL A 119 -2.54 -22.18 3.44
C VAL A 119 -1.37 -23.16 3.38
N VAL A 120 -0.17 -22.64 3.16
CA VAL A 120 1.07 -23.41 3.20
C VAL A 120 2.01 -22.81 4.26
N ILE A 121 2.38 -23.59 5.27
CA ILE A 121 3.32 -23.19 6.32
C ILE A 121 4.58 -24.06 6.19
N GLY A 122 5.75 -23.39 6.18
CA GLY A 122 7.05 -24.02 6.06
C GLY A 122 7.46 -24.83 7.28
N ARG A 123 8.60 -25.51 7.17
CA ARG A 123 9.16 -26.36 8.24
C ARG A 123 9.64 -25.53 9.43
N ASN A 124 9.53 -26.08 10.63
CA ASN A 124 9.97 -25.44 11.88
C ASN A 124 9.30 -24.09 12.17
N ALA A 125 8.25 -23.71 11.42
CA ALA A 125 7.49 -22.52 11.75
C ALA A 125 6.74 -22.70 13.08
N THR A 126 6.62 -21.63 13.86
CA THR A 126 5.86 -21.61 15.12
C THR A 126 4.74 -20.59 15.01
N ILE A 127 3.51 -21.03 15.24
CA ILE A 127 2.30 -20.20 15.20
C ILE A 127 1.74 -20.07 16.61
N GLY A 128 1.82 -18.87 17.18
CA GLY A 128 1.36 -18.55 18.52
C GLY A 128 -0.16 -18.63 18.70
N PRO A 129 -0.66 -18.65 19.93
CA PRO A 129 -2.08 -18.83 20.20
C PRO A 129 -2.93 -17.68 19.68
N ASN A 130 -4.19 -17.97 19.34
CA ASN A 130 -5.18 -17.03 18.80
C ASN A 130 -4.75 -16.34 17.50
N THR A 131 -3.81 -16.90 16.78
CA THR A 131 -3.36 -16.37 15.46
C THR A 131 -4.35 -16.80 14.39
N VAL A 132 -4.70 -15.86 13.50
CA VAL A 132 -5.59 -16.07 12.37
C VAL A 132 -4.79 -15.95 11.09
N ILE A 133 -4.83 -16.97 10.26
CA ILE A 133 -4.21 -17.01 8.93
C ILE A 133 -5.32 -17.35 7.94
N GLU A 134 -5.67 -16.41 7.07
CA GLU A 134 -6.73 -16.56 6.08
C GLU A 134 -6.29 -17.39 4.86
N ASP A 135 -7.19 -17.57 3.90
CA ASP A 135 -7.00 -18.43 2.73
C ASP A 135 -5.80 -18.02 1.84
N ASN A 136 -5.17 -19.02 1.21
CA ASN A 136 -4.09 -18.83 0.23
C ASN A 136 -2.84 -18.10 0.77
N VAL A 137 -2.62 -18.06 2.07
CA VAL A 137 -1.42 -17.48 2.67
C VAL A 137 -0.27 -18.49 2.58
N THR A 138 0.94 -17.98 2.27
CA THR A 138 2.17 -18.77 2.32
C THR A 138 3.11 -18.23 3.39
N ILE A 139 3.70 -19.12 4.19
CA ILE A 139 4.65 -18.80 5.25
C ILE A 139 5.87 -19.71 5.07
N GLY A 140 7.06 -19.09 5.03
CA GLY A 140 8.33 -19.78 4.85
C GLY A 140 8.80 -20.59 6.05
N ASP A 141 9.97 -21.22 5.90
CA ASP A 141 10.62 -22.04 6.92
C ASP A 141 11.09 -21.17 8.10
N ASN A 142 11.07 -21.73 9.33
CA ASN A 142 11.52 -21.11 10.58
C ASN A 142 10.81 -19.79 10.95
N ALA A 143 9.67 -19.49 10.38
CA ALA A 143 8.91 -18.30 10.75
C ALA A 143 8.38 -18.42 12.19
N TYR A 144 8.37 -17.31 12.93
CA TYR A 144 7.85 -17.26 14.29
C TYR A 144 6.77 -16.19 14.41
N LEU A 145 5.53 -16.60 14.46
CA LEU A 145 4.38 -15.73 14.70
C LEU A 145 4.00 -15.81 16.17
N HIS A 146 4.03 -14.67 16.86
CA HIS A 146 3.56 -14.57 18.24
C HIS A 146 2.05 -14.68 18.34
N SER A 147 1.49 -14.51 19.55
CA SER A 147 0.05 -14.58 19.80
C SER A 147 -0.72 -13.43 19.13
N ASN A 148 -1.97 -13.69 18.78
CA ASN A 148 -2.91 -12.70 18.24
C ASN A 148 -2.42 -12.00 16.94
N VAL A 149 -1.61 -12.66 16.13
CA VAL A 149 -1.22 -12.17 14.80
C VAL A 149 -2.36 -12.48 13.82
N THR A 150 -2.65 -11.54 12.93
CA THR A 150 -3.62 -11.73 11.85
C THR A 150 -2.92 -11.57 10.50
N ILE A 151 -3.00 -12.60 9.65
CA ILE A 151 -2.52 -12.56 8.28
C ILE A 151 -3.71 -12.80 7.36
N LEU A 152 -4.06 -11.79 6.58
CA LEU A 152 -5.21 -11.84 5.70
C LEU A 152 -4.86 -12.53 4.37
N GLN A 153 -5.91 -12.91 3.66
CA GLN A 153 -5.89 -13.72 2.45
C GLN A 153 -4.79 -13.31 1.45
N GLY A 154 -4.11 -14.32 0.89
CA GLY A 154 -3.19 -14.19 -0.23
C GLY A 154 -1.81 -13.60 0.09
N CYS A 155 -1.54 -13.24 1.36
CA CYS A 155 -0.24 -12.71 1.76
C CYS A 155 0.87 -13.77 1.68
N SER A 156 2.09 -13.34 1.36
CA SER A 156 3.27 -14.19 1.32
C SER A 156 4.32 -13.72 2.33
N ILE A 157 4.78 -14.63 3.19
CA ILE A 157 5.74 -14.41 4.25
C ILE A 157 6.97 -15.28 3.98
N GLY A 158 8.16 -14.69 3.94
CA GLY A 158 9.42 -15.39 3.70
C GLY A 158 9.92 -16.25 4.86
N ASN A 159 11.16 -16.69 4.75
CA ASN A 159 11.81 -17.54 5.75
C ASN A 159 12.38 -16.70 6.92
N ASN A 160 12.49 -17.32 8.11
CA ASN A 160 13.07 -16.70 9.31
C ASN A 160 12.40 -15.37 9.71
N VAL A 161 11.14 -15.17 9.35
CA VAL A 161 10.38 -13.96 9.69
C VAL A 161 9.86 -14.06 11.12
N VAL A 162 9.97 -12.96 11.88
CA VAL A 162 9.40 -12.86 13.23
C VAL A 162 8.32 -11.79 13.24
N ILE A 163 7.11 -12.16 13.66
CA ILE A 163 5.97 -11.25 13.75
C ILE A 163 5.48 -11.20 15.20
N SER A 164 5.56 -10.01 15.80
CA SER A 164 5.22 -9.77 17.21
C SER A 164 3.72 -9.70 17.44
N PRO A 165 3.26 -9.77 18.71
CA PRO A 165 1.84 -9.86 19.05
C PRO A 165 0.99 -8.71 18.50
N GLY A 166 -0.21 -9.05 18.03
CA GLY A 166 -1.19 -8.07 17.57
C GLY A 166 -0.90 -7.43 16.23
N ALA A 167 0.16 -7.81 15.51
CA ALA A 167 0.42 -7.32 14.16
C ALA A 167 -0.64 -7.82 13.17
N VAL A 168 -1.01 -6.96 12.21
CA VAL A 168 -2.00 -7.24 11.16
C VAL A 168 -1.37 -7.06 9.80
N ILE A 169 -1.36 -8.13 9.00
CA ILE A 169 -0.75 -8.15 7.67
C ILE A 169 -1.84 -8.35 6.62
N GLY A 170 -1.94 -7.44 5.65
CA GLY A 170 -2.84 -7.55 4.52
C GLY A 170 -4.23 -6.93 4.73
N SER A 171 -4.41 -6.04 5.74
CA SER A 171 -5.65 -5.27 5.86
C SER A 171 -5.91 -4.41 4.62
N GLU A 172 -7.18 -4.06 4.38
CA GLU A 172 -7.50 -3.14 3.31
C GLU A 172 -6.97 -1.74 3.61
N GLY A 173 -6.36 -1.11 2.60
CA GLY A 173 -5.88 0.25 2.70
C GLY A 173 -7.01 1.29 2.63
N PHE A 174 -6.66 2.55 2.84
CA PHE A 174 -7.58 3.69 2.81
C PHE A 174 -7.75 4.22 1.38
N GLY A 175 -8.38 3.42 0.50
CA GLY A 175 -8.72 3.78 -0.87
C GLY A 175 -10.19 4.19 -0.99
N ASN A 176 -10.48 5.41 -1.45
CA ASN A 176 -11.84 5.90 -1.57
C ASN A 176 -12.01 6.84 -2.78
N ALA A 177 -13.11 6.67 -3.52
CA ALA A 177 -13.54 7.56 -4.58
C ALA A 177 -14.70 8.44 -4.13
N ARG A 178 -14.86 9.64 -4.70
CA ARG A 178 -16.02 10.50 -4.46
C ARG A 178 -16.98 10.48 -5.64
N ASP A 179 -18.29 10.47 -5.35
CA ASP A 179 -19.31 10.73 -6.34
C ASP A 179 -19.62 12.23 -6.50
N ASN A 180 -20.53 12.56 -7.41
CA ASN A 180 -20.95 13.94 -7.69
C ASN A 180 -21.69 14.61 -6.52
N GLN A 181 -22.10 13.83 -5.48
CA GLN A 181 -22.69 14.32 -4.25
C GLN A 181 -21.67 14.41 -3.11
N ASN A 182 -20.37 14.24 -3.40
CA ASN A 182 -19.29 14.17 -2.43
C ASN A 182 -19.36 13.00 -1.43
N LYS A 183 -20.14 11.95 -1.71
CA LYS A 183 -20.15 10.73 -0.90
C LYS A 183 -18.96 9.87 -1.23
N TRP A 184 -18.41 9.21 -0.20
CA TRP A 184 -17.29 8.29 -0.32
C TRP A 184 -17.75 6.89 -0.72
N HIS A 185 -17.04 6.33 -1.68
CA HIS A 185 -17.18 4.94 -2.12
C HIS A 185 -15.83 4.25 -1.95
N ALA A 186 -15.79 3.21 -1.13
CA ALA A 186 -14.57 2.44 -0.88
C ALA A 186 -14.07 1.78 -2.17
N ILE A 187 -12.75 1.70 -2.30
CA ILE A 187 -12.06 0.92 -3.32
C ILE A 187 -11.60 -0.36 -2.66
N ALA A 188 -12.02 -1.51 -3.15
CA ALA A 188 -11.50 -2.78 -2.66
C ALA A 188 -10.05 -2.98 -3.10
N HIS A 189 -9.19 -3.40 -2.18
CA HIS A 189 -7.78 -3.68 -2.44
C HIS A 189 -7.63 -5.15 -2.86
N LEU A 190 -7.15 -5.38 -4.09
CA LEU A 190 -7.06 -6.67 -4.74
C LEU A 190 -5.64 -7.25 -4.77
N GLY A 191 -4.62 -6.41 -4.51
CA GLY A 191 -3.24 -6.83 -4.30
C GLY A 191 -3.06 -7.48 -2.93
N ASN A 192 -1.83 -7.88 -2.63
CA ASN A 192 -1.47 -8.57 -1.39
C ASN A 192 -0.35 -7.83 -0.64
N VAL A 193 0.19 -8.51 0.38
CA VAL A 193 1.45 -8.14 1.03
C VAL A 193 2.46 -9.26 0.77
N VAL A 194 3.65 -8.87 0.33
CA VAL A 194 4.79 -9.77 0.15
C VAL A 194 5.90 -9.36 1.11
N ILE A 195 6.28 -10.26 2.00
CA ILE A 195 7.34 -10.07 2.98
C ILE A 195 8.48 -11.03 2.65
N GLY A 196 9.68 -10.48 2.48
CA GLY A 196 10.90 -11.23 2.21
C GLY A 196 11.45 -12.00 3.42
N ASP A 197 12.66 -12.49 3.28
CA ASP A 197 13.34 -13.32 4.30
C ASP A 197 13.96 -12.46 5.41
N ASN A 198 14.10 -13.04 6.62
CA ASN A 198 14.78 -12.44 7.76
C ASN A 198 14.18 -11.10 8.24
N VAL A 199 12.88 -10.86 8.01
CA VAL A 199 12.17 -9.64 8.41
C VAL A 199 11.69 -9.77 9.87
N THR A 200 11.71 -8.66 10.60
CA THR A 200 11.10 -8.57 11.94
C THR A 200 10.01 -7.49 11.94
N ILE A 201 8.83 -7.83 12.47
CA ILE A 201 7.67 -6.95 12.56
C ILE A 201 7.25 -6.82 14.02
N GLY A 202 7.26 -5.60 14.54
CA GLY A 202 6.92 -5.27 15.91
C GLY A 202 5.43 -5.35 16.23
N ALA A 203 5.13 -5.27 17.51
CA ALA A 203 3.78 -5.44 18.03
C ALA A 203 2.82 -4.35 17.53
N ASN A 204 1.59 -4.76 17.21
CA ASN A 204 0.52 -3.88 16.69
C ASN A 204 0.90 -3.07 15.44
N THR A 205 1.88 -3.51 14.68
CA THR A 205 2.21 -2.95 13.37
C THR A 205 1.20 -3.43 12.34
N THR A 206 0.70 -2.52 11.51
CA THR A 206 -0.26 -2.81 10.44
C THR A 206 0.37 -2.57 9.08
N ILE A 207 0.26 -3.56 8.20
CA ILE A 207 0.72 -3.48 6.80
C ILE A 207 -0.49 -3.73 5.90
N ASP A 208 -0.92 -2.69 5.18
CA ASP A 208 -2.05 -2.77 4.26
C ASP A 208 -1.65 -3.46 2.96
N ARG A 209 -2.59 -4.20 2.38
CA ARG A 209 -2.44 -4.79 1.05
C ARG A 209 -2.45 -3.74 -0.04
N GLY A 210 -1.81 -4.02 -1.15
CA GLY A 210 -1.85 -3.13 -2.29
C GLY A 210 -3.21 -3.05 -2.97
N THR A 211 -3.45 -1.98 -3.69
CA THR A 211 -4.73 -1.81 -4.40
C THR A 211 -4.88 -2.77 -5.57
N LEU A 212 -3.87 -2.84 -6.44
CA LEU A 212 -3.76 -3.79 -7.56
C LEU A 212 -2.43 -4.54 -7.50
N GLU A 213 -1.32 -3.81 -7.40
CA GLU A 213 0.00 -4.36 -7.15
C GLU A 213 0.21 -4.56 -5.64
N ASP A 214 1.17 -5.38 -5.24
CA ASP A 214 1.42 -5.73 -3.85
C ASP A 214 2.13 -4.62 -3.05
N THR A 215 1.90 -4.60 -1.75
CA THR A 215 2.77 -3.93 -0.77
C THR A 215 3.95 -4.86 -0.49
N GLN A 216 5.19 -4.35 -0.53
CA GLN A 216 6.39 -5.18 -0.50
C GLN A 216 7.34 -4.77 0.63
N ILE A 217 7.72 -5.73 1.44
CA ILE A 217 8.73 -5.59 2.51
C ILE A 217 9.88 -6.53 2.14
N HIS A 218 11.02 -5.96 1.74
CA HIS A 218 12.14 -6.75 1.27
C HIS A 218 12.94 -7.39 2.43
N ASP A 219 13.93 -8.23 2.07
CA ASP A 219 14.70 -9.01 3.03
C ASP A 219 15.41 -8.14 4.07
N GLY A 220 15.55 -8.66 5.28
CA GLY A 220 16.32 -8.03 6.34
C GLY A 220 15.66 -6.80 6.99
N VAL A 221 14.49 -6.37 6.55
CA VAL A 221 13.79 -5.19 7.09
C VAL A 221 13.45 -5.38 8.57
N ARG A 222 13.58 -4.30 9.34
CA ARG A 222 13.24 -4.23 10.76
C ARG A 222 12.18 -3.19 11.00
N LEU A 223 10.98 -3.62 11.37
CA LEU A 223 9.87 -2.76 11.75
C LEU A 223 9.64 -2.86 13.25
N ASP A 224 9.69 -1.74 13.93
CA ASP A 224 9.36 -1.62 15.36
C ASP A 224 7.84 -1.65 15.58
N ASN A 225 7.39 -1.36 16.78
CA ASN A 225 6.00 -1.44 17.20
C ASN A 225 5.16 -0.26 16.69
N LEU A 226 3.85 -0.49 16.51
CA LEU A 226 2.87 0.55 16.19
C LEU A 226 3.20 1.33 14.91
N ILE A 227 3.77 0.67 13.91
CA ILE A 227 4.01 1.26 12.59
C ILE A 227 2.78 1.04 11.72
N HIS A 228 2.44 2.03 10.89
CA HIS A 228 1.47 1.89 9.84
C HIS A 228 2.12 1.99 8.47
N ILE A 229 2.00 0.92 7.68
CA ILE A 229 2.46 0.85 6.29
C ILE A 229 1.23 0.76 5.41
N ALA A 230 0.94 1.84 4.66
CA ALA A 230 -0.21 1.89 3.78
C ALA A 230 -0.01 1.09 2.48
N HIS A 231 -1.07 0.99 1.70
CA HIS A 231 -1.11 0.21 0.45
C HIS A 231 -0.01 0.58 -0.56
N ASN A 232 0.50 -0.40 -1.28
CA ASN A 232 1.49 -0.24 -2.35
C ASN A 232 2.83 0.40 -1.90
N VAL A 233 3.13 0.41 -0.61
CA VAL A 233 4.44 0.83 -0.10
C VAL A 233 5.46 -0.25 -0.41
N ILE A 234 6.66 0.17 -0.80
CA ILE A 234 7.82 -0.71 -0.99
C ILE A 234 8.91 -0.29 0.01
N ILE A 235 9.37 -1.24 0.84
CA ILE A 235 10.49 -1.01 1.76
C ILE A 235 11.67 -1.86 1.32
N GLY A 236 12.77 -1.19 0.93
CA GLY A 236 13.99 -1.81 0.45
C GLY A 236 14.75 -2.57 1.53
N GLN A 237 15.59 -3.49 1.08
CA GLN A 237 16.37 -4.42 1.88
C GLN A 237 17.14 -3.74 3.02
N ASP A 238 17.19 -4.38 4.18
CA ASP A 238 17.96 -3.96 5.37
C ASP A 238 17.56 -2.57 5.91
N THR A 239 16.39 -2.07 5.56
CA THR A 239 15.85 -0.82 6.10
C THR A 239 15.21 -1.03 7.48
N ALA A 240 15.48 -0.10 8.40
CA ALA A 240 14.92 -0.10 9.75
C ALA A 240 13.97 1.09 9.95
N VAL A 241 12.80 0.83 10.53
CA VAL A 241 11.77 1.83 10.83
C VAL A 241 11.42 1.75 12.31
N ALA A 242 11.59 2.84 13.04
CA ALA A 242 11.29 2.91 14.47
C ALA A 242 9.81 3.21 14.75
N ALA A 243 9.41 2.99 15.97
CA ALA A 243 8.02 2.95 16.44
C ALA A 243 7.18 4.19 16.11
N ASN A 244 5.87 3.98 15.96
CA ASN A 244 4.87 5.01 15.69
C ASN A 244 5.07 5.79 14.37
N THR A 245 5.82 5.26 13.43
CA THR A 245 6.01 5.85 12.10
C THR A 245 4.86 5.48 11.18
N GLY A 246 4.38 6.46 10.41
CA GLY A 246 3.36 6.25 9.39
C GLY A 246 3.92 6.49 7.99
N ILE A 247 3.72 5.53 7.09
CA ILE A 247 4.16 5.61 5.68
C ILE A 247 2.91 5.56 4.80
N ALA A 248 2.62 6.65 4.11
CA ALA A 248 1.45 6.75 3.25
C ALA A 248 1.63 5.99 1.91
N GLY A 249 0.51 5.69 1.26
CA GLY A 249 0.44 4.78 0.12
C GLY A 249 1.34 5.13 -1.05
N SER A 250 1.78 4.11 -1.79
CA SER A 250 2.60 4.19 -3.00
C SER A 250 3.96 4.87 -2.81
N THR A 251 4.48 4.89 -1.57
CA THR A 251 5.82 5.40 -1.25
C THR A 251 6.85 4.28 -1.32
N THR A 252 8.00 4.57 -1.91
CA THR A 252 9.16 3.66 -1.95
C THR A 252 10.27 4.17 -1.04
N LEU A 253 10.67 3.35 -0.06
CA LEU A 253 11.90 3.51 0.70
C LEU A 253 13.00 2.66 0.08
N GLY A 254 14.17 3.26 -0.13
CA GLY A 254 15.37 2.55 -0.59
C GLY A 254 15.90 1.55 0.43
N LYS A 255 17.05 1.00 0.13
CA LYS A 255 17.76 0.02 0.97
C LYS A 255 18.54 0.72 2.08
N ARG A 256 18.73 0.02 3.21
CA ARG A 256 19.60 0.45 4.32
C ARG A 256 19.22 1.82 4.90
N CYS A 257 17.96 2.22 4.74
CA CYS A 257 17.46 3.43 5.37
C CYS A 257 17.25 3.24 6.87
N MET A 258 17.37 4.31 7.64
CA MET A 258 17.08 4.34 9.07
C MET A 258 16.04 5.43 9.33
N ILE A 259 14.80 5.03 9.60
CA ILE A 259 13.69 5.94 9.83
C ILE A 259 13.41 6.02 11.34
N GLY A 260 13.60 7.20 11.90
CA GLY A 260 13.37 7.48 13.32
C GLY A 260 11.91 7.33 13.74
N GLY A 261 11.67 7.26 15.05
CA GLY A 261 10.30 7.09 15.58
C GLY A 261 9.40 8.31 15.35
N MET A 262 8.10 8.06 15.19
CA MET A 262 7.09 9.09 14.96
C MET A 262 7.32 9.92 13.69
N VAL A 263 7.97 9.37 12.69
CA VAL A 263 8.15 9.99 11.37
C VAL A 263 6.86 9.84 10.56
N GLY A 264 6.44 10.91 9.88
CA GLY A 264 5.35 10.87 8.90
C GLY A 264 5.91 10.98 7.48
N ILE A 265 5.54 10.06 6.60
CA ILE A 265 5.95 10.10 5.19
C ILE A 265 4.70 10.21 4.32
N VAL A 266 4.59 11.27 3.52
CA VAL A 266 3.44 11.44 2.61
C VAL A 266 3.51 10.45 1.43
N GLY A 267 2.37 10.25 0.76
CA GLY A 267 2.26 9.25 -0.30
C GLY A 267 2.99 9.61 -1.60
N HIS A 268 3.25 8.57 -2.41
CA HIS A 268 3.83 8.67 -3.76
C HIS A 268 5.26 9.26 -3.81
N LEU A 269 6.04 9.09 -2.74
CA LEU A 269 7.42 9.55 -2.67
C LEU A 269 8.41 8.43 -2.98
N ASN A 270 9.57 8.85 -3.51
CA ASN A 270 10.74 8.00 -3.68
C ASN A 270 11.87 8.50 -2.78
N ILE A 271 12.30 7.66 -1.85
CA ILE A 271 13.42 7.90 -0.94
C ILE A 271 14.55 6.96 -1.35
N CYS A 272 15.70 7.53 -1.71
CA CYS A 272 16.84 6.74 -2.17
C CYS A 272 17.45 5.89 -1.05
N ASP A 273 18.40 5.03 -1.41
CA ASP A 273 19.18 4.19 -0.47
C ASP A 273 19.96 5.05 0.55
N ASP A 274 20.28 4.46 1.70
CA ASP A 274 21.20 5.01 2.70
C ASP A 274 20.77 6.36 3.31
N VAL A 275 19.45 6.58 3.42
CA VAL A 275 18.87 7.77 4.06
C VAL A 275 18.62 7.52 5.53
N ILE A 276 19.03 8.49 6.38
CA ILE A 276 18.74 8.51 7.81
C ILE A 276 17.76 9.66 8.09
N VAL A 277 16.64 9.36 8.70
CA VAL A 277 15.63 10.38 9.07
C VAL A 277 15.50 10.42 10.59
N ASN A 278 15.75 11.59 11.18
CA ASN A 278 15.60 11.77 12.62
C ASN A 278 14.14 11.74 13.05
N ALA A 279 13.91 11.30 14.28
CA ALA A 279 12.58 11.12 14.89
C ALA A 279 11.71 12.40 14.78
N LYS A 280 10.37 12.19 14.68
CA LYS A 280 9.35 13.23 14.57
C LYS A 280 9.47 14.14 13.33
N SER A 281 10.27 13.76 12.33
CA SER A 281 10.35 14.47 11.06
C SER A 281 9.13 14.17 10.18
N THR A 282 8.79 15.11 9.29
CA THR A 282 7.83 14.88 8.20
C THR A 282 8.57 14.93 6.88
N ILE A 283 8.36 13.91 6.03
CA ILE A 283 8.90 13.86 4.67
C ILE A 283 7.74 14.13 3.71
N ASP A 284 7.83 15.23 2.97
CA ASP A 284 6.80 15.73 2.06
C ASP A 284 7.26 15.81 0.59
N LYS A 285 8.47 15.36 0.31
CA LYS A 285 9.07 15.33 -1.03
C LYS A 285 10.08 14.21 -1.17
N ASP A 286 10.41 13.86 -2.42
CA ASP A 286 11.45 12.88 -2.74
C ASP A 286 12.79 13.23 -2.07
N ILE A 287 13.50 12.20 -1.61
CA ILE A 287 14.89 12.31 -1.17
C ILE A 287 15.77 11.57 -2.18
N LYS A 288 16.57 12.32 -2.93
CA LYS A 288 17.38 11.80 -4.04
C LYS A 288 18.86 11.60 -3.69
N THR A 289 19.28 12.06 -2.52
CA THR A 289 20.68 11.99 -2.08
C THR A 289 20.77 11.30 -0.74
N PRO A 290 21.64 10.30 -0.56
CA PRO A 290 21.92 9.70 0.74
C PRO A 290 22.34 10.74 1.77
N GLY A 291 22.04 10.50 3.04
CA GLY A 291 22.42 11.41 4.11
C GLY A 291 21.43 11.45 5.27
N MET A 292 21.69 12.34 6.24
CA MET A 292 20.87 12.51 7.42
C MET A 292 19.94 13.71 7.26
N TYR A 293 18.65 13.51 7.53
CA TYR A 293 17.59 14.51 7.39
C TYR A 293 16.84 14.72 8.70
N THR A 294 16.52 15.98 8.99
CA THR A 294 15.77 16.39 10.19
C THR A 294 14.72 17.42 9.80
N GLY A 295 13.46 17.14 10.10
CA GLY A 295 12.32 18.00 9.77
C GLY A 295 11.49 18.37 10.99
N ILE A 296 12.13 18.67 12.14
CA ILE A 296 11.47 19.04 13.40
C ILE A 296 12.10 20.31 13.99
N MET A 297 11.27 21.12 14.64
CA MET A 297 11.74 22.26 15.41
C MET A 297 12.62 21.82 16.58
N PRO A 298 13.78 22.48 16.83
CA PRO A 298 14.63 22.19 17.99
C PRO A 298 13.87 22.37 19.31
N LEU A 299 14.17 21.51 20.28
CA LEU A 299 13.66 21.67 21.64
C LEU A 299 14.26 22.94 22.26
N MET A 300 13.41 23.77 22.83
CA MET A 300 13.82 25.02 23.50
C MET A 300 12.91 25.33 24.67
N PRO A 301 13.33 26.19 25.62
CA PRO A 301 12.47 26.66 26.71
C PRO A 301 11.17 27.27 26.20
N HIS A 302 10.06 27.04 26.90
CA HIS A 302 8.71 27.41 26.45
C HIS A 302 8.58 28.89 26.04
N LYS A 303 9.16 29.82 26.80
CA LYS A 303 9.14 31.26 26.47
C LYS A 303 9.84 31.57 25.13
N GLN A 304 10.94 30.88 24.85
CA GLN A 304 11.65 31.00 23.58
C GLN A 304 10.83 30.42 22.45
N TRP A 305 10.20 29.23 22.64
CA TRP A 305 9.33 28.60 21.67
C TRP A 305 8.15 29.50 21.29
N GLN A 306 7.49 30.14 22.26
CA GLN A 306 6.41 31.09 22.01
C GLN A 306 6.87 32.25 21.10
N ASN A 307 8.06 32.84 21.38
CA ASN A 307 8.61 33.90 20.55
C ASN A 307 8.90 33.44 19.13
N VAL A 308 9.53 32.27 18.95
CA VAL A 308 9.79 31.68 17.63
C VAL A 308 8.48 31.41 16.87
N GLY A 309 7.46 30.88 17.54
CA GLY A 309 6.14 30.68 16.95
C GLY A 309 5.49 31.98 16.46
N LEU A 310 5.59 33.06 17.24
CA LEU A 310 5.10 34.38 16.84
C LEU A 310 5.86 34.95 15.64
N TRP A 311 7.16 34.71 15.55
CA TRP A 311 7.96 35.13 14.39
C TRP A 311 7.60 34.35 13.14
N LEU A 312 7.44 33.02 13.22
CA LEU A 312 7.05 32.19 12.09
C LEU A 312 5.69 32.61 11.50
N VAL A 313 4.69 32.86 12.37
CA VAL A 313 3.35 33.33 11.93
C VAL A 313 3.42 34.71 11.25
N LYS A 314 4.39 35.54 11.64
CA LYS A 314 4.58 36.90 11.10
C LYS A 314 5.64 36.98 10.01
N LEU A 315 6.24 35.86 9.60
CA LEU A 315 7.39 35.82 8.69
C LEU A 315 7.13 36.60 7.39
N ASP A 316 5.96 36.46 6.79
CA ASP A 316 5.54 37.21 5.60
C ASP A 316 5.60 38.73 5.80
N LYS A 317 5.17 39.22 6.97
CA LYS A 317 5.19 40.63 7.31
C LYS A 317 6.63 41.11 7.53
N ILE A 318 7.44 40.28 8.19
CA ILE A 318 8.87 40.57 8.46
C ILE A 318 9.63 40.65 7.13
N ILE A 319 9.42 39.70 6.21
CA ILE A 319 10.06 39.69 4.90
C ILE A 319 9.69 40.95 4.10
N LYS A 320 8.41 41.35 4.09
CA LYS A 320 7.94 42.57 3.43
C LYS A 320 8.55 43.82 4.06
N TYR A 321 8.63 43.87 5.38
CA TYR A 321 9.25 45.00 6.09
C TYR A 321 10.74 45.13 5.79
N LEU A 322 11.46 44.02 5.74
CA LEU A 322 12.89 43.97 5.40
C LEU A 322 13.18 44.15 3.89
N ASN A 323 12.14 44.23 3.04
CA ASN A 323 12.24 44.35 1.59
C ASN A 323 13.11 43.27 0.92
N VAL A 324 13.13 42.07 1.52
CA VAL A 324 13.87 40.90 0.99
C VAL A 324 13.12 40.32 -0.20
N LYS A 325 13.71 40.33 -1.39
CA LYS A 325 13.15 39.71 -2.59
C LYS A 325 13.45 38.20 -2.54
N LEU A 326 12.42 37.36 -2.49
CA LEU A 326 12.53 35.90 -2.53
C LEU A 326 13.32 35.35 -3.73
N LYS A 327 13.45 36.15 -4.82
CA LYS A 327 14.27 35.77 -5.97
C LYS A 327 15.76 35.61 -5.66
N ASN A 328 16.25 36.22 -4.59
CA ASN A 328 17.67 36.15 -4.17
C ASN A 328 17.95 35.03 -3.15
N LEU A 329 16.94 34.21 -2.80
CA LEU A 329 17.04 33.08 -1.85
C LEU A 329 16.94 31.71 -2.55
N LYS A 330 17.14 31.69 -3.87
CA LYS A 330 17.25 30.44 -4.63
C LYS A 330 18.71 30.04 -4.69
N ASP A 331 19.15 29.29 -3.68
CA ASP A 331 20.30 28.38 -3.72
C ASP A 331 20.01 27.16 -2.85
#